data_c3c0557bdf1a19b57bab3f1bc2bf391f
#
_entry.id   c3c0557bdf1a19b57bab3f1bc2bf391f
#
_cell.length_a   1.000
_cell.length_b   1.000
_cell.length_c   1.000
_cell.angle_alpha   90.00
_cell.angle_beta   90.00
_cell.angle_gamma   90.00
#
_symmetry.space_group_name_H-M   'P 1'
#
loop_
_entity.id
_entity.type
_entity.pdbx_description
1 polymer ?
#
loop_
_entity_poly.entity_id
_entity_poly.type
_entity_poly.pdbx_seq_one_letter_code
_entity_poly.pdbx_strand_id
1 'polypeptide(L)'
;MSEPPVIGSLALVLHAHLPWVRHPDQDRFLEEYWLFEAVAECYLPLLRRIRGWARDGVDWRFSLGITPTLSAMWADPLLRFRTQRYLSERRDLARMECERTILIPELQAVTQFHRAFYDQVWEEWLACGGDLVGAFAAWAQTGRLELLAGPATHPILPLLANDPGSLRAQLRLGLREHERRFGHRPSGLWLPECAWSPALEPYLLAEGVRHSIVETHGLLRGSPPAPSAIFLPVRSPGGITVFGRDPLSARQVWSRQGGYPGDPRYREFHRDLSDEAEWESVSRFLPGAGVRYPSGLKYHRVTGGGADKLLYDRSEAMQAVEKHVTHFLSQRQHQLRQARAGLTRAPVIVAPYDAELFGHWWFEGPEFLDGVMRQASRFGIEPQTLSGASGDSPQAWVSQPAESSWGAGGHLGVWLHPSNADLQPRLRSAGLKMVSVARAAITALESGDPGGSRLGGWARQAGRELLLAQASDWPFLIRMGTAEGYARRRVEGHLQAFEDLAKAVLGVEGATPLCGREISWPGDGFPEPDLNWWWSAGDGDL
;
A
#
# COMPACT_ATOMS: atom_id res chain seq x y z
N MET A 1 26.07 -25.68 16.06
CA MET A 1 25.98 -26.26 14.69
C MET A 1 26.23 -25.12 13.73
N SER A 2 27.14 -25.27 12.77
CA SER A 2 27.36 -24.25 11.72
C SER A 2 26.08 -24.08 10.89
N GLU A 3 25.75 -22.84 10.51
CA GLU A 3 24.64 -22.59 9.60
C GLU A 3 24.84 -23.31 8.26
N PRO A 4 23.77 -23.80 7.62
CA PRO A 4 23.89 -24.46 6.33
C PRO A 4 24.33 -23.44 5.26
N PRO A 5 24.98 -23.88 4.18
CA PRO A 5 25.38 -23.00 3.11
C PRO A 5 24.16 -22.34 2.47
N VAL A 6 24.32 -21.08 2.03
CA VAL A 6 23.27 -20.33 1.33
C VAL A 6 22.95 -21.00 -0.01
N ILE A 7 21.70 -21.33 -0.23
CA ILE A 7 21.19 -21.99 -1.44
C ILE A 7 20.51 -21.01 -2.40
N GLY A 8 20.03 -19.89 -1.87
CA GLY A 8 19.36 -18.83 -2.61
C GLY A 8 18.78 -17.79 -1.66
N SER A 9 18.07 -16.82 -2.21
CA SER A 9 17.55 -15.66 -1.47
C SER A 9 16.03 -15.60 -1.43
N LEU A 10 15.51 -14.96 -0.40
CA LEU A 10 14.11 -14.56 -0.28
C LEU A 10 14.04 -13.03 -0.27
N ALA A 11 13.49 -12.45 -1.32
CA ALA A 11 13.12 -11.05 -1.37
C ALA A 11 11.66 -10.89 -0.92
N LEU A 12 11.46 -10.63 0.36
CA LEU A 12 10.16 -10.24 0.89
C LEU A 12 9.89 -8.80 0.49
N VAL A 13 8.71 -8.54 -0.06
CA VAL A 13 8.29 -7.19 -0.44
C VAL A 13 6.93 -6.91 0.18
N LEU A 14 6.87 -5.88 0.99
CA LEU A 14 5.61 -5.41 1.56
C LEU A 14 5.17 -4.15 0.80
N HIS A 15 3.89 -4.05 0.49
CA HIS A 15 3.29 -2.89 -0.15
C HIS A 15 2.31 -2.22 0.80
N ALA A 16 2.66 -1.04 1.30
CA ALA A 16 1.85 -0.24 2.20
C ALA A 16 1.08 0.82 1.40
N HIS A 17 -0.25 0.69 1.40
CA HIS A 17 -1.12 1.56 0.62
C HIS A 17 -2.49 1.75 1.27
N LEU A 18 -2.95 3.01 1.27
CA LEU A 18 -4.34 3.38 1.50
C LEU A 18 -4.73 4.54 0.57
N PRO A 19 -6.00 4.61 0.13
CA PRO A 19 -6.51 5.76 -0.59
C PRO A 19 -6.47 7.03 0.27
N TRP A 20 -6.57 8.18 -0.39
CA TRP A 20 -6.63 9.46 0.31
C TRP A 20 -7.96 9.61 1.07
N VAL A 21 -7.94 9.49 2.39
CA VAL A 21 -9.13 9.47 3.27
C VAL A 21 -9.21 10.65 4.26
N ARG A 22 -8.60 11.78 3.93
CA ARG A 22 -8.66 12.97 4.77
C ARG A 22 -10.00 13.71 4.65
N HIS A 23 -10.66 13.96 5.79
CA HIS A 23 -11.98 14.61 5.87
C HIS A 23 -11.94 15.74 6.94
N PRO A 24 -11.45 16.95 6.61
CA PRO A 24 -11.25 18.02 7.59
C PRO A 24 -12.55 18.56 8.19
N ASP A 25 -13.65 18.47 7.46
CA ASP A 25 -14.94 19.07 7.85
C ASP A 25 -15.69 18.30 8.94
N GLN A 26 -15.20 17.12 9.33
CA GLN A 26 -15.80 16.28 10.36
C GLN A 26 -14.77 15.91 11.42
N ASP A 27 -15.15 15.94 12.69
CA ASP A 27 -14.25 15.56 13.79
C ASP A 27 -13.90 14.06 13.76
N ARG A 28 -14.84 13.23 13.36
CA ARG A 28 -14.66 11.79 13.19
C ARG A 28 -15.26 11.38 11.84
N PHE A 29 -14.52 10.63 11.07
CA PHE A 29 -14.96 10.11 9.79
C PHE A 29 -14.61 8.63 9.68
N LEU A 30 -15.57 7.81 9.24
CA LEU A 30 -15.47 6.35 9.29
C LEU A 30 -14.26 5.82 8.52
N GLU A 31 -14.04 6.30 7.31
CA GLU A 31 -12.97 5.80 6.45
C GLU A 31 -11.57 6.26 6.88
N GLU A 32 -11.45 7.29 7.74
CA GLU A 32 -10.15 7.62 8.36
C GLU A 32 -9.69 6.53 9.35
N TYR A 33 -10.61 5.72 9.86
CA TYR A 33 -10.27 4.60 10.75
C TYR A 33 -9.45 3.53 10.02
N TRP A 34 -9.59 3.38 8.70
CA TRP A 34 -8.69 2.51 7.92
C TRP A 34 -7.21 2.86 8.15
N LEU A 35 -6.89 4.16 8.15
CA LEU A 35 -5.54 4.62 8.45
C LEU A 35 -5.14 4.31 9.89
N PHE A 36 -6.02 4.60 10.85
CA PHE A 36 -5.70 4.46 12.28
C PHE A 36 -5.52 2.99 12.66
N GLU A 37 -6.35 2.11 12.12
CA GLU A 37 -6.26 0.66 12.30
C GLU A 37 -4.98 0.11 11.67
N ALA A 38 -4.65 0.49 10.44
CA ALA A 38 -3.42 0.06 9.79
C ALA A 38 -2.17 0.55 10.55
N VAL A 39 -2.19 1.78 11.09
CA VAL A 39 -1.11 2.28 11.95
C VAL A 39 -0.97 1.43 13.21
N ALA A 40 -2.08 1.13 13.89
CA ALA A 40 -2.07 0.40 15.15
C ALA A 40 -1.71 -1.09 14.99
N GLU A 41 -2.28 -1.74 13.98
CA GLU A 41 -2.22 -3.20 13.84
C GLU A 41 -1.08 -3.67 12.90
N CYS A 42 -0.62 -2.80 11.95
CA CYS A 42 0.38 -3.17 10.96
C CYS A 42 1.68 -2.37 11.12
N TYR A 43 1.66 -1.03 10.94
CA TYR A 43 2.89 -0.28 10.75
C TYR A 43 3.71 -0.09 12.03
N LEU A 44 3.08 0.18 13.17
CA LEU A 44 3.78 0.24 14.46
C LEU A 44 4.30 -1.15 14.91
N PRO A 45 3.51 -2.24 14.81
CA PRO A 45 4.02 -3.58 15.01
C PRO A 45 5.21 -3.94 14.10
N LEU A 46 5.19 -3.55 12.82
CA LEU A 46 6.31 -3.79 11.90
C LEU A 46 7.58 -3.03 12.34
N LEU A 47 7.48 -1.75 12.70
CA LEU A 47 8.60 -0.97 13.24
C LEU A 47 9.17 -1.61 14.50
N ARG A 48 8.32 -2.12 15.37
CA ARG A 48 8.75 -2.86 16.56
C ARG A 48 9.53 -4.12 16.21
N ARG A 49 9.12 -4.87 15.17
CA ARG A 49 9.87 -6.06 14.71
C ARG A 49 11.23 -5.66 14.15
N ILE A 50 11.30 -4.65 13.29
CA ILE A 50 12.56 -4.12 12.75
C ILE A 50 13.52 -3.73 13.89
N ARG A 51 13.03 -3.01 14.89
CA ARG A 51 13.82 -2.63 16.08
C ARG A 51 14.31 -3.86 16.86
N GLY A 52 13.44 -4.87 16.99
CA GLY A 52 13.80 -6.14 17.61
C GLY A 52 14.88 -6.88 16.84
N TRP A 53 14.78 -6.98 15.54
CA TRP A 53 15.79 -7.61 14.68
C TRP A 53 17.15 -6.90 14.79
N ALA A 54 17.14 -5.57 14.75
CA ALA A 54 18.36 -4.79 14.88
C ALA A 54 19.03 -4.97 16.24
N ARG A 55 18.25 -4.93 17.34
CA ARG A 55 18.74 -5.14 18.70
C ARG A 55 19.34 -6.54 18.90
N ASP A 56 18.68 -7.55 18.34
CA ASP A 56 19.02 -8.95 18.52
C ASP A 56 20.08 -9.44 17.51
N GLY A 57 20.59 -8.58 16.64
CA GLY A 57 21.61 -8.91 15.64
C GLY A 57 21.13 -9.85 14.53
N VAL A 58 19.84 -9.92 14.26
CA VAL A 58 19.26 -10.72 13.18
C VAL A 58 19.74 -10.16 11.84
N ASP A 59 20.12 -11.02 10.89
CA ASP A 59 20.40 -10.60 9.52
C ASP A 59 19.10 -10.54 8.72
N TRP A 60 18.43 -9.38 8.78
CA TRP A 60 17.17 -9.12 8.10
C TRP A 60 17.36 -8.13 6.96
N ARG A 61 16.69 -8.37 5.85
CA ARG A 61 16.54 -7.44 4.74
C ARG A 61 15.18 -7.65 4.08
N PHE A 62 14.53 -6.58 3.66
CA PHE A 62 13.31 -6.64 2.84
C PHE A 62 13.07 -5.31 2.13
N SER A 63 12.13 -5.28 1.17
CA SER A 63 11.70 -4.06 0.51
C SER A 63 10.30 -3.68 0.97
N LEU A 64 10.04 -2.37 1.11
CA LEU A 64 8.76 -1.82 1.51
C LEU A 64 8.34 -0.72 0.54
N GLY A 65 7.28 -0.96 -0.23
CA GLY A 65 6.62 0.07 -1.00
C GLY A 65 5.73 0.92 -0.09
N ILE A 66 5.93 2.23 -0.08
CA ILE A 66 5.06 3.17 0.64
C ILE A 66 4.49 4.15 -0.36
N THR A 67 3.17 4.13 -0.53
CA THR A 67 2.52 5.02 -1.50
C THR A 67 2.55 6.49 -1.05
N PRO A 68 2.59 7.42 -2.02
CA PRO A 68 2.57 8.85 -1.69
C PRO A 68 1.30 9.28 -0.95
N THR A 69 0.14 8.67 -1.23
CA THR A 69 -1.09 8.91 -0.46
C THR A 69 -0.92 8.56 1.01
N LEU A 70 -0.42 7.36 1.30
CA LEU A 70 -0.21 6.91 2.67
C LEU A 70 0.83 7.76 3.40
N SER A 71 2.00 7.99 2.80
CA SER A 71 3.05 8.83 3.41
C SER A 71 2.62 10.28 3.60
N ALA A 72 1.74 10.80 2.73
CA ALA A 72 1.14 12.13 2.89
C ALA A 72 0.19 12.16 4.10
N MET A 73 -0.64 11.13 4.27
CA MET A 73 -1.52 11.01 5.43
C MET A 73 -0.76 10.83 6.75
N TRP A 74 0.35 10.07 6.76
CA TRP A 74 1.22 9.98 7.94
C TRP A 74 1.87 11.32 8.33
N ALA A 75 2.16 12.17 7.35
CA ALA A 75 2.75 13.50 7.59
C ALA A 75 1.70 14.58 7.86
N ASP A 76 0.41 14.35 7.61
CA ASP A 76 -0.66 15.32 7.80
C ASP A 76 -0.89 15.60 9.29
N PRO A 77 -0.80 16.86 9.77
CA PRO A 77 -0.93 17.17 11.19
C PRO A 77 -2.29 16.79 11.78
N LEU A 78 -3.39 16.92 11.00
CA LEU A 78 -4.73 16.57 11.44
C LEU A 78 -4.86 15.07 11.63
N LEU A 79 -4.41 14.29 10.65
CA LEU A 79 -4.48 12.83 10.72
C LEU A 79 -3.53 12.24 11.78
N ARG A 80 -2.35 12.85 11.99
CA ARG A 80 -1.46 12.48 13.11
C ARG A 80 -2.12 12.71 14.46
N PHE A 81 -2.76 13.86 14.65
CA PHE A 81 -3.50 14.16 15.87
C PHE A 81 -4.64 13.16 16.09
N ARG A 82 -5.42 12.86 15.04
CA ARG A 82 -6.52 11.90 15.09
C ARG A 82 -6.04 10.47 15.34
N THR A 83 -4.92 10.07 14.75
CA THR A 83 -4.28 8.77 15.01
C THR A 83 -3.88 8.66 16.48
N GLN A 84 -3.23 9.68 17.03
CA GLN A 84 -2.85 9.70 18.46
C GLN A 84 -4.09 9.59 19.36
N ARG A 85 -5.15 10.32 19.05
CA ARG A 85 -6.44 10.22 19.76
C ARG A 85 -6.99 8.79 19.70
N TYR A 86 -7.04 8.20 18.51
CA TYR A 86 -7.48 6.82 18.33
C TYR A 86 -6.69 5.85 19.19
N LEU A 87 -5.37 5.91 19.18
CA LEU A 87 -4.51 5.03 19.97
C LEU A 87 -4.75 5.18 21.48
N SER A 88 -4.92 6.41 21.96
CA SER A 88 -5.26 6.69 23.37
C SER A 88 -6.61 6.09 23.72
N GLU A 89 -7.63 6.28 22.88
CA GLU A 89 -8.98 5.74 23.08
C GLU A 89 -8.99 4.20 23.09
N ARG A 90 -8.19 3.54 22.24
CA ARG A 90 -8.06 2.07 22.26
C ARG A 90 -7.46 1.57 23.57
N ARG A 91 -6.43 2.26 24.09
CA ARG A 91 -5.86 1.93 25.40
C ARG A 91 -6.87 2.08 26.53
N ASP A 92 -7.64 3.16 26.52
CA ASP A 92 -8.66 3.39 27.52
C ASP A 92 -9.77 2.33 27.47
N LEU A 93 -10.23 1.97 26.27
CA LEU A 93 -11.21 0.90 26.08
C LEU A 93 -10.65 -0.45 26.57
N ALA A 94 -9.41 -0.79 26.20
CA ALA A 94 -8.81 -2.05 26.63
C ALA A 94 -8.62 -2.14 28.16
N ARG A 95 -8.29 -1.01 28.82
CA ARG A 95 -8.23 -0.94 30.29
C ARG A 95 -9.61 -1.13 30.91
N MET A 96 -10.63 -0.45 30.42
CA MET A 96 -12.01 -0.61 30.91
C MET A 96 -12.50 -2.04 30.75
N GLU A 97 -12.19 -2.70 29.64
CA GLU A 97 -12.55 -4.10 29.42
C GLU A 97 -11.84 -5.05 30.40
N CYS A 98 -10.58 -4.79 30.76
CA CYS A 98 -9.92 -5.55 31.84
C CYS A 98 -10.63 -5.38 33.19
N GLU A 99 -11.08 -4.16 33.51
CA GLU A 99 -11.81 -3.87 34.76
C GLU A 99 -13.20 -4.53 34.73
N ARG A 100 -13.94 -4.41 33.62
CA ARG A 100 -15.26 -5.03 33.43
C ARG A 100 -15.23 -6.55 33.57
N THR A 101 -14.18 -7.18 33.07
CA THR A 101 -14.06 -8.65 33.01
C THR A 101 -13.33 -9.26 34.21
N ILE A 102 -13.00 -8.47 35.24
CA ILE A 102 -12.20 -8.94 36.39
C ILE A 102 -12.81 -10.15 37.11
N LEU A 103 -14.13 -10.28 37.09
CA LEU A 103 -14.87 -11.40 37.66
C LEU A 103 -15.34 -12.44 36.61
N ILE A 104 -14.80 -12.37 35.38
CA ILE A 104 -15.13 -13.28 34.28
C ILE A 104 -13.83 -13.96 33.83
N PRO A 105 -13.41 -15.05 34.49
CA PRO A 105 -12.09 -15.67 34.29
C PRO A 105 -11.81 -16.04 32.83
N GLU A 106 -12.83 -16.42 32.08
CA GLU A 106 -12.72 -16.84 30.68
C GLU A 106 -12.28 -15.69 29.77
N LEU A 107 -12.64 -14.44 30.10
CA LEU A 107 -12.29 -13.25 29.31
C LEU A 107 -10.99 -12.58 29.75
N GLN A 108 -10.50 -12.87 30.95
CA GLN A 108 -9.33 -12.17 31.50
C GLN A 108 -8.10 -12.28 30.62
N ALA A 109 -7.80 -13.47 30.11
CA ALA A 109 -6.60 -13.68 29.28
C ALA A 109 -6.63 -12.82 28.01
N VAL A 110 -7.77 -12.77 27.32
CA VAL A 110 -7.92 -12.03 26.07
C VAL A 110 -7.98 -10.51 26.30
N THR A 111 -8.62 -10.05 27.38
CA THR A 111 -8.66 -8.60 27.68
C THR A 111 -7.31 -8.08 28.14
N GLN A 112 -6.58 -8.82 28.97
CA GLN A 112 -5.21 -8.49 29.36
C GLN A 112 -4.25 -8.48 28.15
N PHE A 113 -4.44 -9.42 27.23
CA PHE A 113 -3.70 -9.44 25.97
C PHE A 113 -3.95 -8.15 25.16
N HIS A 114 -5.21 -7.73 24.96
CA HIS A 114 -5.52 -6.50 24.24
C HIS A 114 -4.96 -5.25 24.92
N ARG A 115 -5.03 -5.20 26.26
CA ARG A 115 -4.41 -4.12 27.02
C ARG A 115 -2.91 -4.04 26.76
N ALA A 116 -2.21 -5.17 26.91
CA ALA A 116 -0.77 -5.22 26.66
C ALA A 116 -0.42 -4.85 25.20
N PHE A 117 -1.22 -5.28 24.24
CA PHE A 117 -1.04 -4.93 22.83
C PHE A 117 -1.13 -3.42 22.59
N TYR A 118 -2.21 -2.76 23.05
CA TYR A 118 -2.37 -1.32 22.83
C TYR A 118 -1.41 -0.46 23.66
N ASP A 119 -0.97 -0.93 24.85
CA ASP A 119 0.11 -0.28 25.57
C ASP A 119 1.42 -0.32 24.78
N GLN A 120 1.77 -1.47 24.18
CA GLN A 120 2.95 -1.61 23.33
C GLN A 120 2.88 -0.76 22.04
N VAL A 121 1.71 -0.69 21.40
CA VAL A 121 1.48 0.16 20.22
C VAL A 121 1.65 1.64 20.57
N TRP A 122 1.15 2.05 21.73
CA TRP A 122 1.31 3.41 22.23
C TRP A 122 2.78 3.76 22.53
N GLU A 123 3.52 2.85 23.17
CA GLU A 123 4.94 3.02 23.41
C GLU A 123 5.72 3.19 22.11
N GLU A 124 5.39 2.40 21.08
CA GLU A 124 6.00 2.51 19.76
C GLU A 124 5.67 3.85 19.07
N TRP A 125 4.41 4.32 19.18
CA TRP A 125 3.99 5.64 18.70
C TRP A 125 4.78 6.77 19.36
N LEU A 126 4.95 6.71 20.68
CA LEU A 126 5.75 7.70 21.41
C LEU A 126 7.24 7.62 21.03
N ALA A 127 7.78 6.42 20.86
CA ALA A 127 9.16 6.20 20.51
C ALA A 127 9.55 6.76 19.13
N CYS A 128 8.61 6.78 18.17
CA CYS A 128 8.81 7.45 16.87
C CYS A 128 8.31 8.91 16.85
N GLY A 129 7.82 9.47 17.98
CA GLY A 129 7.25 10.82 18.05
C GLY A 129 6.03 11.01 17.16
N GLY A 130 5.32 9.93 16.80
CA GLY A 130 4.23 9.93 15.82
C GLY A 130 4.69 10.21 14.38
N ASP A 131 5.98 10.17 14.11
CA ASP A 131 6.58 10.38 12.78
C ASP A 131 6.96 9.04 12.13
N LEU A 132 5.97 8.39 11.51
CA LEU A 132 6.18 7.13 10.79
C LEU A 132 7.10 7.31 9.58
N VAL A 133 7.00 8.45 8.88
CA VAL A 133 7.86 8.76 7.73
C VAL A 133 9.32 8.78 8.15
N GLY A 134 9.66 9.57 9.18
CA GLY A 134 11.02 9.65 9.71
C GLY A 134 11.51 8.31 10.27
N ALA A 135 10.62 7.54 10.93
CA ALA A 135 10.98 6.23 11.47
C ALA A 135 11.38 5.23 10.37
N PHE A 136 10.60 5.11 9.28
CA PHE A 136 10.97 4.23 8.16
C PHE A 136 12.17 4.76 7.37
N ALA A 137 12.29 6.08 7.19
CA ALA A 137 13.46 6.70 6.56
C ALA A 137 14.76 6.36 7.29
N ALA A 138 14.75 6.42 8.63
CA ALA A 138 15.92 6.07 9.45
C ALA A 138 16.34 4.61 9.26
N TRP A 139 15.40 3.67 9.17
CA TRP A 139 15.73 2.27 8.89
C TRP A 139 16.21 2.04 7.46
N ALA A 140 15.70 2.78 6.48
CA ALA A 140 16.19 2.70 5.10
C ALA A 140 17.67 3.11 4.98
N GLN A 141 18.12 4.11 5.76
CA GLN A 141 19.53 4.52 5.79
C GLN A 141 20.49 3.42 6.24
N THR A 142 20.00 2.37 6.90
CA THR A 142 20.82 1.22 7.29
C THR A 142 21.20 0.31 6.12
N GLY A 143 20.57 0.48 4.94
CA GLY A 143 20.71 -0.40 3.78
C GLY A 143 20.05 -1.78 3.92
N ARG A 144 19.37 -2.04 5.05
CA ARG A 144 18.64 -3.29 5.30
C ARG A 144 17.17 -3.22 4.88
N LEU A 145 16.59 -2.03 4.91
CA LEU A 145 15.26 -1.73 4.38
C LEU A 145 15.41 -0.95 3.08
N GLU A 146 14.89 -1.50 2.00
CA GLU A 146 14.73 -0.76 0.74
C GLU A 146 13.33 -0.16 0.68
N LEU A 147 13.23 1.15 0.46
CA LEU A 147 11.96 1.80 0.22
C LEU A 147 11.71 1.91 -1.30
N LEU A 148 10.57 1.38 -1.76
CA LEU A 148 10.12 1.50 -3.14
C LEU A 148 9.13 2.66 -3.25
N ALA A 149 9.26 3.47 -4.30
CA ALA A 149 8.22 4.43 -4.63
C ALA A 149 6.99 3.75 -5.25
N GLY A 150 5.91 4.51 -5.32
CA GLY A 150 4.74 4.23 -6.14
C GLY A 150 4.34 5.49 -6.93
N PRO A 151 3.45 5.38 -7.92
CA PRO A 151 2.84 6.55 -8.54
C PRO A 151 1.97 7.31 -7.52
N ALA A 152 1.68 8.57 -7.79
CA ALA A 152 1.14 9.53 -6.81
C ALA A 152 -0.09 9.02 -6.05
N THR A 153 -1.05 8.41 -6.74
CA THR A 153 -2.33 7.98 -6.16
C THR A 153 -2.67 6.52 -6.43
N HIS A 154 -1.65 5.70 -6.72
CA HIS A 154 -1.84 4.27 -6.97
C HIS A 154 -2.79 3.94 -8.16
N PRO A 155 -2.71 4.61 -9.32
CA PRO A 155 -3.54 4.26 -10.47
C PRO A 155 -3.04 2.98 -11.14
N ILE A 156 -3.91 2.29 -11.89
CA ILE A 156 -3.49 1.22 -12.80
C ILE A 156 -2.77 1.85 -13.99
N LEU A 157 -1.45 1.93 -13.94
CA LEU A 157 -0.64 2.64 -14.94
C LEU A 157 -0.90 2.19 -16.38
N PRO A 158 -1.10 0.89 -16.72
CA PRO A 158 -1.46 0.50 -18.07
C PRO A 158 -2.73 1.18 -18.62
N LEU A 159 -3.70 1.53 -17.76
CA LEU A 159 -4.91 2.24 -18.17
C LEU A 159 -4.67 3.71 -18.53
N LEU A 160 -3.52 4.26 -18.11
CA LEU A 160 -3.09 5.62 -18.44
C LEU A 160 -2.15 5.67 -19.66
N ALA A 161 -1.86 4.56 -20.31
CA ALA A 161 -0.93 4.52 -21.46
C ALA A 161 -1.35 5.44 -22.61
N ASN A 162 -2.64 5.71 -22.77
CA ASN A 162 -3.19 6.63 -23.75
C ASN A 162 -3.46 8.05 -23.20
N ASP A 163 -2.94 8.36 -22.02
CA ASP A 163 -2.93 9.70 -21.39
C ASP A 163 -1.52 9.99 -20.87
N PRO A 164 -0.58 10.35 -21.77
CA PRO A 164 0.82 10.58 -21.41
C PRO A 164 1.02 11.64 -20.34
N GLY A 165 0.16 12.67 -20.32
CA GLY A 165 0.20 13.74 -19.33
C GLY A 165 -0.07 13.24 -17.93
N SER A 166 -1.19 12.56 -17.73
CA SER A 166 -1.51 11.95 -16.42
C SER A 166 -0.49 10.88 -16.03
N LEU A 167 -0.04 10.05 -16.96
CA LEU A 167 0.98 9.03 -16.67
C LEU A 167 2.29 9.66 -16.13
N ARG A 168 2.80 10.70 -16.80
CA ARG A 168 3.97 11.46 -16.35
C ARG A 168 3.72 12.09 -14.97
N ALA A 169 2.56 12.74 -14.79
CA ALA A 169 2.23 13.41 -13.54
C ALA A 169 2.16 12.42 -12.36
N GLN A 170 1.53 11.26 -12.56
CA GLN A 170 1.47 10.20 -11.54
C GLN A 170 2.88 9.70 -11.15
N LEU A 171 3.75 9.43 -12.13
CA LEU A 171 5.10 8.94 -11.86
C LEU A 171 5.97 10.03 -11.19
N ARG A 172 6.00 11.23 -11.77
CA ARG A 172 6.84 12.33 -11.28
C ARG A 172 6.46 12.82 -9.90
N LEU A 173 5.16 12.99 -9.65
CA LEU A 173 4.70 13.37 -8.32
C LEU A 173 5.03 12.29 -7.30
N GLY A 174 4.80 11.02 -7.65
CA GLY A 174 5.12 9.90 -6.77
C GLY A 174 6.59 9.85 -6.37
N LEU A 175 7.49 9.93 -7.34
CA LEU A 175 8.93 9.92 -7.13
C LEU A 175 9.43 11.16 -6.37
N ARG A 176 8.93 12.36 -6.73
CA ARG A 176 9.24 13.61 -6.02
C ARG A 176 8.84 13.56 -4.54
N GLU A 177 7.63 13.07 -4.26
CA GLU A 177 7.14 12.97 -2.88
C GLU A 177 7.89 11.91 -2.09
N HIS A 178 8.30 10.82 -2.72
CA HIS A 178 9.16 9.84 -2.08
C HIS A 178 10.52 10.47 -1.69
N GLU A 179 11.19 11.11 -2.64
CA GLU A 179 12.47 11.77 -2.40
C GLU A 179 12.37 12.84 -1.31
N ARG A 180 11.31 13.67 -1.36
CA ARG A 180 11.07 14.72 -0.37
C ARG A 180 10.87 14.17 1.05
N ARG A 181 10.17 13.03 1.19
CA ARG A 181 9.81 12.45 2.50
C ARG A 181 10.89 11.55 3.07
N PHE A 182 11.54 10.75 2.23
CA PHE A 182 12.49 9.74 2.67
C PHE A 182 13.96 10.12 2.40
N GLY A 183 14.21 11.28 1.78
CA GLY A 183 15.55 11.85 1.63
C GLY A 183 16.40 11.23 0.52
N HIS A 184 15.85 10.33 -0.30
CA HIS A 184 16.55 9.73 -1.44
C HIS A 184 15.61 9.43 -2.60
N ARG A 185 16.12 9.50 -3.82
CA ARG A 185 15.40 9.08 -5.01
C ARG A 185 15.48 7.55 -5.13
N PRO A 186 14.36 6.83 -5.15
CA PRO A 186 14.36 5.38 -5.22
C PRO A 186 14.71 4.90 -6.64
N SER A 187 15.40 3.78 -6.74
CA SER A 187 15.61 3.07 -8.01
C SER A 187 14.52 2.04 -8.30
N GLY A 188 13.83 1.58 -7.28
CA GLY A 188 12.72 0.63 -7.38
C GLY A 188 11.36 1.33 -7.35
N LEU A 189 10.43 0.82 -8.15
CA LEU A 189 9.05 1.31 -8.16
C LEU A 189 8.08 0.14 -8.04
N TRP A 190 7.15 0.27 -7.09
CA TRP A 190 6.00 -0.61 -7.02
C TRP A 190 5.00 -0.22 -8.11
N LEU A 191 4.74 -1.15 -9.01
CA LEU A 191 3.65 -1.01 -9.99
C LEU A 191 2.33 -1.37 -9.28
N PRO A 192 1.36 -0.44 -9.20
CA PRO A 192 0.07 -0.75 -8.61
C PRO A 192 -0.50 -2.05 -9.19
N GLU A 193 -0.90 -2.96 -8.30
CA GLU A 193 -1.45 -4.26 -8.62
C GLU A 193 -0.51 -5.17 -9.45
N CYS A 194 0.81 -4.95 -9.38
CA CYS A 194 1.81 -5.56 -10.26
C CYS A 194 1.44 -5.42 -11.76
N ALA A 195 0.69 -4.37 -12.11
CA ALA A 195 0.18 -4.18 -13.45
C ALA A 195 1.27 -3.66 -14.39
N TRP A 196 1.58 -4.45 -15.39
CA TRP A 196 2.59 -4.18 -16.40
C TRP A 196 2.00 -4.14 -17.80
N SER A 197 2.47 -3.19 -18.60
CA SER A 197 2.35 -3.16 -20.05
C SER A 197 3.68 -2.66 -20.64
N PRO A 198 4.14 -3.19 -21.79
CA PRO A 198 5.35 -2.71 -22.46
C PRO A 198 5.34 -1.20 -22.74
N ALA A 199 4.17 -0.60 -22.94
CA ALA A 199 4.01 0.84 -23.15
C ALA A 199 4.48 1.71 -21.97
N LEU A 200 4.62 1.14 -20.76
CA LEU A 200 5.08 1.88 -19.58
C LEU A 200 6.60 2.06 -19.55
N GLU A 201 7.34 1.17 -20.19
CA GLU A 201 8.80 1.10 -20.06
C GLU A 201 9.51 2.42 -20.37
N PRO A 202 9.21 3.14 -21.48
CA PRO A 202 9.88 4.41 -21.78
C PRO A 202 9.67 5.47 -20.69
N TYR A 203 8.48 5.52 -20.08
CA TYR A 203 8.16 6.47 -19.01
C TYR A 203 8.90 6.12 -17.72
N LEU A 204 8.96 4.84 -17.36
CA LEU A 204 9.67 4.37 -16.18
C LEU A 204 11.17 4.67 -16.29
N LEU A 205 11.77 4.40 -17.46
CA LEU A 205 13.19 4.68 -17.74
C LEU A 205 13.50 6.18 -17.69
N ALA A 206 12.64 7.01 -18.30
CA ALA A 206 12.80 8.47 -18.30
C ALA A 206 12.81 9.05 -16.88
N GLU A 207 12.12 8.39 -15.94
CA GLU A 207 12.09 8.77 -14.53
C GLU A 207 13.16 8.07 -13.68
N GLY A 208 14.04 7.28 -14.29
CA GLY A 208 15.18 6.63 -13.62
C GLY A 208 14.83 5.36 -12.86
N VAL A 209 13.67 4.78 -13.09
CA VAL A 209 13.30 3.48 -12.49
C VAL A 209 14.22 2.38 -13.05
N ARG A 210 14.78 1.57 -12.15
CA ARG A 210 15.74 0.51 -12.49
C ARG A 210 15.19 -0.89 -12.29
N HIS A 211 14.25 -1.07 -11.36
CA HIS A 211 13.65 -2.38 -11.09
C HIS A 211 12.18 -2.28 -10.62
N SER A 212 11.44 -3.34 -10.92
CA SER A 212 10.05 -3.50 -10.51
C SER A 212 9.65 -4.98 -10.46
N ILE A 213 8.41 -5.24 -10.00
CA ILE A 213 7.83 -6.58 -9.90
C ILE A 213 6.63 -6.67 -10.82
N VAL A 214 6.48 -7.82 -11.47
CA VAL A 214 5.30 -8.18 -12.26
C VAL A 214 4.71 -9.50 -11.76
N GLU A 215 3.48 -9.80 -12.14
CA GLU A 215 2.87 -11.10 -11.83
C GLU A 215 3.62 -12.23 -12.54
N THR A 216 3.56 -13.43 -11.97
CA THR A 216 4.22 -14.66 -12.44
C THR A 216 4.14 -14.84 -13.96
N HIS A 217 2.94 -14.74 -14.52
CA HIS A 217 2.73 -14.97 -15.95
C HIS A 217 3.29 -13.85 -16.84
N GLY A 218 3.52 -12.66 -16.30
CA GLY A 218 4.22 -11.59 -17.00
C GLY A 218 5.63 -11.99 -17.41
N LEU A 219 6.36 -12.72 -16.56
CA LEU A 219 7.66 -13.30 -16.92
C LEU A 219 7.55 -14.59 -17.71
N LEU A 220 6.67 -15.53 -17.30
CA LEU A 220 6.55 -16.82 -17.96
C LEU A 220 6.11 -16.71 -19.43
N ARG A 221 5.36 -15.66 -19.78
CA ARG A 221 4.91 -15.36 -21.14
C ARG A 221 5.75 -14.28 -21.82
N GLY A 222 6.86 -13.88 -21.21
CA GLY A 222 7.80 -12.91 -21.78
C GLY A 222 8.42 -13.40 -23.09
N SER A 223 8.89 -12.49 -23.92
CA SER A 223 9.48 -12.81 -25.20
C SER A 223 10.90 -12.25 -25.32
N PRO A 224 11.92 -13.10 -25.54
CA PRO A 224 11.89 -14.57 -25.47
C PRO A 224 11.68 -15.07 -24.03
N PRO A 225 11.11 -16.27 -23.82
CA PRO A 225 10.91 -16.85 -22.49
C PRO A 225 12.21 -16.98 -21.70
N ALA A 226 12.20 -16.59 -20.42
CA ALA A 226 13.37 -16.71 -19.56
C ALA A 226 13.58 -18.18 -19.12
N PRO A 227 14.81 -18.75 -19.30
CA PRO A 227 15.10 -20.11 -18.86
C PRO A 227 14.99 -20.31 -17.34
N SER A 228 15.19 -19.24 -16.58
CA SER A 228 15.07 -19.22 -15.10
C SER A 228 13.63 -19.16 -14.60
N ALA A 229 12.63 -19.12 -15.49
CA ALA A 229 11.24 -18.82 -15.13
C ALA A 229 11.15 -17.53 -14.29
N ILE A 230 10.79 -17.65 -13.00
CA ILE A 230 10.68 -16.50 -12.07
C ILE A 230 11.83 -16.43 -11.07
N PHE A 231 12.77 -17.39 -11.08
CA PHE A 231 13.80 -17.51 -10.05
C PHE A 231 15.05 -16.66 -10.27
N LEU A 232 15.15 -15.97 -11.39
CA LEU A 232 16.09 -14.88 -11.62
C LEU A 232 15.36 -13.73 -12.30
N PRO A 233 15.71 -12.48 -11.99
CA PRO A 233 15.14 -11.35 -12.70
C PRO A 233 15.55 -11.35 -14.18
N VAL A 234 14.70 -10.81 -15.03
CA VAL A 234 15.01 -10.51 -16.41
C VAL A 234 15.33 -9.03 -16.58
N ARG A 235 16.03 -8.69 -17.66
CA ARG A 235 16.17 -7.32 -18.10
C ARG A 235 15.18 -7.07 -19.25
N SER A 236 14.33 -6.06 -19.13
CA SER A 236 13.49 -5.63 -20.24
C SER A 236 14.34 -5.07 -21.39
N PRO A 237 13.83 -4.96 -22.63
CA PRO A 237 14.60 -4.41 -23.77
C PRO A 237 15.17 -3.01 -23.51
N GLY A 238 14.46 -2.16 -22.78
CA GLY A 238 14.94 -0.83 -22.40
C GLY A 238 15.90 -0.82 -21.20
N GLY A 239 16.01 -1.92 -20.45
CA GLY A 239 17.00 -2.06 -19.39
C GLY A 239 16.47 -2.08 -17.95
N ILE A 240 15.17 -2.15 -17.73
CA ILE A 240 14.59 -2.32 -16.39
C ILE A 240 14.78 -3.77 -15.93
N THR A 241 15.24 -3.96 -14.70
CA THR A 241 15.27 -5.27 -14.05
C THR A 241 13.87 -5.63 -13.57
N VAL A 242 13.30 -6.72 -14.05
CA VAL A 242 11.93 -7.14 -13.75
C VAL A 242 11.94 -8.47 -13.01
N PHE A 243 11.32 -8.47 -11.84
CA PHE A 243 11.16 -9.65 -11.01
C PHE A 243 9.76 -10.25 -11.18
N GLY A 244 9.66 -11.58 -11.12
CA GLY A 244 8.39 -12.29 -11.11
C GLY A 244 7.94 -12.64 -9.70
N ARG A 245 6.67 -12.40 -9.38
CA ARG A 245 6.05 -12.84 -8.13
C ARG A 245 6.07 -14.36 -8.01
N ASP A 246 6.40 -14.89 -6.83
CA ASP A 246 6.30 -16.33 -6.56
C ASP A 246 4.85 -16.74 -6.23
N PRO A 247 4.21 -17.62 -7.03
CA PRO A 247 2.81 -17.98 -6.84
C PRO A 247 2.58 -18.91 -5.65
N LEU A 248 3.61 -19.66 -5.21
CA LEU A 248 3.45 -20.61 -4.09
C LEU A 248 3.44 -19.87 -2.75
N SER A 249 4.35 -18.94 -2.54
CA SER A 249 4.36 -18.09 -1.34
C SER A 249 3.09 -17.24 -1.26
N ALA A 250 2.66 -16.70 -2.42
CA ALA A 250 1.42 -15.93 -2.51
C ALA A 250 0.21 -16.77 -2.05
N ARG A 251 0.05 -17.99 -2.56
CA ARG A 251 -1.06 -18.88 -2.20
C ARG A 251 -1.08 -19.22 -0.71
N GLN A 252 0.08 -19.47 -0.11
CA GLN A 252 0.18 -19.84 1.31
C GLN A 252 -0.28 -18.73 2.25
N VAL A 253 -0.18 -17.47 1.84
CA VAL A 253 -0.54 -16.31 2.66
C VAL A 253 -1.91 -15.74 2.27
N TRP A 254 -2.23 -15.68 0.96
CA TRP A 254 -3.45 -15.03 0.47
C TRP A 254 -4.67 -15.96 0.32
N SER A 255 -4.47 -17.28 0.22
CA SER A 255 -5.59 -18.17 -0.10
C SER A 255 -6.61 -18.21 1.04
N ARG A 256 -7.83 -17.83 0.74
CA ARG A 256 -8.97 -17.95 1.68
C ARG A 256 -9.25 -19.40 2.10
N GLN A 257 -8.95 -20.38 1.25
CA GLN A 257 -9.27 -21.78 1.48
C GLN A 257 -8.15 -22.59 2.12
N GLY A 258 -6.90 -22.17 1.97
CA GLY A 258 -5.74 -22.94 2.42
C GLY A 258 -4.54 -22.07 2.82
N GLY A 259 -4.72 -20.75 2.92
CA GLY A 259 -3.70 -19.85 3.44
C GLY A 259 -3.60 -19.89 4.97
N TYR A 260 -2.45 -19.54 5.47
CA TYR A 260 -2.18 -19.51 6.92
C TYR A 260 -3.20 -18.67 7.71
N PRO A 261 -3.64 -17.48 7.24
CA PRO A 261 -4.57 -16.64 8.00
C PRO A 261 -5.91 -17.30 8.36
N GLY A 262 -6.27 -18.37 7.65
CA GLY A 262 -7.48 -19.14 7.93
C GLY A 262 -7.35 -20.20 9.04
N ASP A 263 -6.21 -20.31 9.72
CA ASP A 263 -6.02 -21.27 10.81
C ASP A 263 -7.00 -20.99 11.97
N PRO A 264 -7.72 -21.99 12.48
CA PRO A 264 -8.74 -21.79 13.52
C PRO A 264 -8.21 -21.33 14.87
N ARG A 265 -6.89 -21.27 15.07
CA ARG A 265 -6.26 -20.73 16.28
C ARG A 265 -5.99 -19.23 16.21
N TYR A 266 -6.06 -18.63 15.01
CA TYR A 266 -5.81 -17.21 14.82
C TYR A 266 -7.00 -16.34 15.20
N ARG A 267 -6.73 -15.05 15.47
CA ARG A 267 -7.75 -14.08 15.82
C ARG A 267 -8.76 -13.89 14.68
N GLU A 268 -10.03 -13.95 15.00
CA GLU A 268 -11.11 -13.64 14.05
C GLU A 268 -11.03 -12.18 13.60
N PHE A 269 -11.26 -11.94 12.33
CA PHE A 269 -11.23 -10.59 11.77
C PHE A 269 -12.58 -9.87 11.89
N HIS A 270 -13.69 -10.56 11.62
CA HIS A 270 -14.98 -9.92 11.42
C HIS A 270 -15.74 -9.63 12.72
N ARG A 271 -15.54 -10.43 13.77
CA ARG A 271 -16.27 -10.27 15.02
C ARG A 271 -15.48 -9.42 16.02
N ASP A 272 -16.10 -8.35 16.49
CA ASP A 272 -15.49 -7.33 17.32
C ASP A 272 -16.30 -7.10 18.60
N LEU A 273 -15.68 -6.56 19.64
CA LEU A 273 -16.35 -6.18 20.87
C LEU A 273 -17.56 -5.25 20.61
N SER A 274 -17.45 -4.36 19.63
CA SER A 274 -18.53 -3.44 19.28
C SER A 274 -19.81 -4.13 18.80
N ASP A 275 -19.71 -5.37 18.31
CA ASP A 275 -20.87 -6.16 17.88
C ASP A 275 -21.62 -6.77 19.07
N GLU A 276 -20.94 -6.97 20.21
CA GLU A 276 -21.41 -7.73 21.36
C GLU A 276 -21.70 -6.87 22.59
N ALA A 277 -20.95 -5.79 22.77
CA ALA A 277 -21.05 -4.94 23.95
C ALA A 277 -22.30 -4.04 23.92
N GLU A 278 -22.75 -3.65 25.10
CA GLU A 278 -23.77 -2.62 25.25
C GLU A 278 -23.31 -1.31 24.59
N TRP A 279 -24.23 -0.67 23.84
CA TRP A 279 -23.90 0.52 23.04
C TRP A 279 -23.24 1.63 23.87
N GLU A 280 -23.78 1.89 25.05
CA GLU A 280 -23.30 2.95 25.95
C GLU A 280 -21.84 2.76 26.39
N SER A 281 -21.39 1.50 26.47
CA SER A 281 -20.02 1.18 26.90
C SER A 281 -18.98 1.42 25.82
N VAL A 282 -19.35 1.31 24.54
CA VAL A 282 -18.41 1.38 23.40
C VAL A 282 -18.60 2.62 22.53
N SER A 283 -19.80 3.21 22.51
CA SER A 283 -20.18 4.26 21.54
C SER A 283 -19.24 5.46 21.47
N ARG A 284 -18.69 5.91 22.61
CA ARG A 284 -17.75 7.02 22.68
C ARG A 284 -16.42 6.76 21.99
N PHE A 285 -16.10 5.50 21.77
CA PHE A 285 -14.84 5.05 21.13
C PHE A 285 -15.01 4.78 19.63
N LEU A 286 -16.22 4.85 19.10
CA LEU A 286 -16.55 4.57 17.71
C LEU A 286 -16.58 5.86 16.86
N PRO A 287 -16.59 5.76 15.51
CA PRO A 287 -16.59 6.94 14.63
C PRO A 287 -17.75 7.91 14.82
N GLY A 288 -18.82 7.50 15.53
CA GLY A 288 -20.02 8.31 15.73
C GLY A 288 -21.19 7.89 14.83
N ALA A 289 -22.20 8.77 14.72
CA ALA A 289 -23.39 8.59 13.87
C ALA A 289 -24.28 7.37 14.17
N GLY A 290 -24.17 6.76 15.38
CA GLY A 290 -25.00 5.61 15.76
C GLY A 290 -24.66 4.32 15.01
N VAL A 291 -23.55 4.27 14.31
CA VAL A 291 -23.10 3.10 13.55
C VAL A 291 -22.13 2.28 14.38
N ARG A 292 -22.37 0.97 14.49
CA ARG A 292 -21.38 0.04 15.04
C ARG A 292 -20.26 -0.13 14.03
N TYR A 293 -19.05 0.13 14.49
CA TYR A 293 -17.81 0.00 13.72
C TYR A 293 -16.77 -0.74 14.58
N PRO A 294 -15.86 -1.52 14.01
CA PRO A 294 -14.88 -2.26 14.80
C PRO A 294 -14.14 -1.38 15.81
N SER A 295 -14.17 -1.82 17.06
CA SER A 295 -13.46 -1.16 18.17
C SER A 295 -11.97 -1.53 18.19
N GLY A 296 -11.57 -2.55 17.43
CA GLY A 296 -10.22 -3.13 17.43
C GLY A 296 -9.99 -4.16 18.56
N LEU A 297 -10.94 -4.37 19.47
CA LEU A 297 -10.89 -5.42 20.48
C LEU A 297 -11.67 -6.63 20.00
N LYS A 298 -10.99 -7.70 19.64
CA LYS A 298 -11.57 -8.90 19.03
C LYS A 298 -11.23 -10.12 19.89
N TYR A 299 -12.25 -10.65 20.56
CA TYR A 299 -12.08 -11.68 21.60
C TYR A 299 -12.10 -13.11 21.07
N HIS A 300 -12.47 -13.30 19.81
CA HIS A 300 -12.71 -14.61 19.24
C HIS A 300 -11.60 -15.05 18.28
N ARG A 301 -11.52 -16.37 18.08
CA ARG A 301 -10.67 -17.01 17.07
C ARG A 301 -11.50 -17.46 15.87
N VAL A 302 -10.82 -17.76 14.76
CA VAL A 302 -11.44 -18.27 13.53
C VAL A 302 -12.09 -19.63 13.80
N THR A 303 -13.42 -19.67 13.93
CA THR A 303 -14.18 -20.89 14.22
C THR A 303 -15.30 -21.15 13.19
N GLY A 304 -15.09 -20.68 11.95
CA GLY A 304 -16.09 -20.81 10.87
C GLY A 304 -17.22 -19.77 10.96
N GLY A 305 -18.28 -19.96 10.18
CA GLY A 305 -19.38 -18.99 10.02
C GLY A 305 -20.48 -19.06 11.09
N GLY A 306 -20.34 -19.89 12.13
CA GLY A 306 -21.37 -20.07 13.17
C GLY A 306 -21.40 -18.90 14.19
N ALA A 307 -22.51 -18.81 14.94
CA ALA A 307 -22.66 -17.84 16.02
C ALA A 307 -21.76 -18.14 17.23
N ASP A 308 -21.51 -19.41 17.49
CA ASP A 308 -20.69 -19.86 18.61
C ASP A 308 -19.21 -19.77 18.26
N LYS A 309 -18.57 -18.68 18.67
CA LYS A 309 -17.15 -18.43 18.50
C LYS A 309 -16.38 -18.82 19.76
N LEU A 310 -15.27 -19.52 19.61
CA LEU A 310 -14.34 -19.79 20.71
C LEU A 310 -13.49 -18.56 21.00
N LEU A 311 -13.12 -18.39 22.26
CA LEU A 311 -12.22 -17.31 22.66
C LEU A 311 -10.83 -17.50 22.07
N TYR A 312 -10.21 -16.38 21.76
CA TYR A 312 -8.83 -16.33 21.26
C TYR A 312 -7.84 -16.69 22.35
N ASP A 313 -6.96 -17.63 22.04
CA ASP A 313 -5.82 -18.01 22.89
C ASP A 313 -4.50 -17.64 22.20
N ARG A 314 -3.81 -16.67 22.76
CA ARG A 314 -2.53 -16.18 22.23
C ARG A 314 -1.46 -17.27 22.19
N SER A 315 -1.42 -18.17 23.16
CA SER A 315 -0.43 -19.26 23.23
C SER A 315 -0.63 -20.25 22.08
N GLU A 316 -1.88 -20.67 21.85
CA GLU A 316 -2.23 -21.55 20.72
C GLU A 316 -1.93 -20.89 19.38
N ALA A 317 -2.23 -19.59 19.23
CA ALA A 317 -1.92 -18.83 18.04
C ALA A 317 -0.41 -18.77 17.76
N MET A 318 0.42 -18.55 18.79
CA MET A 318 1.88 -18.53 18.61
C MET A 318 2.46 -19.90 18.23
N GLN A 319 1.90 -20.99 18.74
CA GLN A 319 2.28 -22.35 18.30
C GLN A 319 1.91 -22.57 16.82
N ALA A 320 0.79 -21.99 16.36
CA ALA A 320 0.42 -22.02 14.94
C ALA A 320 1.40 -21.22 14.09
N VAL A 321 1.78 -20.02 14.53
CA VAL A 321 2.80 -19.18 13.85
C VAL A 321 4.10 -19.95 13.67
N GLU A 322 4.63 -20.60 14.73
CA GLU A 322 5.87 -21.36 14.65
C GLU A 322 5.81 -22.50 13.61
N LYS A 323 4.69 -23.23 13.58
CA LYS A 323 4.45 -24.27 12.57
C LYS A 323 4.40 -23.69 11.17
N HIS A 324 3.73 -22.56 10.98
CA HIS A 324 3.61 -21.92 9.66
C HIS A 324 4.93 -21.31 9.20
N VAL A 325 5.73 -20.72 10.08
CA VAL A 325 7.10 -20.24 9.77
C VAL A 325 7.96 -21.40 9.27
N THR A 326 7.99 -22.50 10.04
CA THR A 326 8.77 -23.70 9.68
C THR A 326 8.30 -24.26 8.34
N HIS A 327 7.00 -24.39 8.13
CA HIS A 327 6.43 -24.86 6.86
C HIS A 327 6.78 -23.92 5.70
N PHE A 328 6.61 -22.61 5.87
CA PHE A 328 6.92 -21.62 4.85
C PHE A 328 8.39 -21.71 4.41
N LEU A 329 9.32 -21.68 5.37
CA LEU A 329 10.76 -21.73 5.09
C LEU A 329 11.18 -23.08 4.48
N SER A 330 10.62 -24.20 4.94
CA SER A 330 10.88 -25.51 4.33
C SER A 330 10.44 -25.57 2.87
N GLN A 331 9.28 -25.00 2.54
CA GLN A 331 8.81 -24.93 1.16
C GLN A 331 9.71 -24.02 0.29
N ARG A 332 10.15 -22.87 0.82
CA ARG A 332 11.10 -21.98 0.12
C ARG A 332 12.45 -22.68 -0.10
N GLN A 333 12.95 -23.37 0.92
CA GLN A 333 14.17 -24.16 0.80
C GLN A 333 14.07 -25.20 -0.33
N HIS A 334 12.95 -25.91 -0.38
CA HIS A 334 12.70 -26.92 -1.42
C HIS A 334 12.68 -26.29 -2.83
N GLN A 335 11.93 -25.18 -3.02
CA GLN A 335 11.89 -24.45 -4.28
C GLN A 335 13.28 -23.97 -4.73
N LEU A 336 14.04 -23.34 -3.80
CA LEU A 336 15.37 -22.82 -4.10
C LEU A 336 16.34 -23.95 -4.50
N ARG A 337 16.29 -25.11 -3.83
CA ARG A 337 17.11 -26.27 -4.21
C ARG A 337 16.75 -26.80 -5.60
N GLN A 338 15.48 -26.90 -5.92
CA GLN A 338 15.03 -27.32 -7.24
C GLN A 338 15.48 -26.34 -8.33
N ALA A 339 15.28 -25.04 -8.11
CA ALA A 339 15.69 -23.99 -9.04
C ALA A 339 17.22 -23.97 -9.22
N ARG A 340 17.99 -24.11 -8.14
CA ARG A 340 19.46 -24.09 -8.15
C ARG A 340 20.08 -25.15 -9.04
N ALA A 341 19.45 -26.33 -9.13
CA ALA A 341 19.94 -27.43 -9.95
C ALA A 341 20.07 -27.09 -11.45
N GLY A 342 19.26 -26.15 -11.95
CA GLY A 342 19.26 -25.71 -13.34
C GLY A 342 19.87 -24.34 -13.59
N LEU A 343 20.38 -23.66 -12.56
CA LEU A 343 20.84 -22.28 -12.65
C LEU A 343 22.33 -22.13 -12.28
N THR A 344 23.04 -21.30 -13.01
CA THR A 344 24.45 -20.93 -12.71
C THR A 344 24.56 -19.90 -11.58
N ARG A 345 23.51 -19.11 -11.36
CA ARG A 345 23.41 -18.10 -10.30
C ARG A 345 22.52 -18.59 -9.16
N ALA A 346 22.68 -18.01 -7.96
CA ALA A 346 21.78 -18.28 -6.85
C ALA A 346 20.37 -17.79 -7.19
N PRO A 347 19.34 -18.65 -7.04
CA PRO A 347 17.96 -18.27 -7.29
C PRO A 347 17.44 -17.30 -6.22
N VAL A 348 16.48 -16.48 -6.60
CA VAL A 348 15.72 -15.62 -5.70
C VAL A 348 14.23 -15.94 -5.78
N ILE A 349 13.58 -16.03 -4.64
CA ILE A 349 12.13 -16.07 -4.53
C ILE A 349 11.66 -14.67 -4.16
N VAL A 350 10.79 -14.08 -4.98
CA VAL A 350 10.20 -12.76 -4.72
C VAL A 350 8.77 -12.95 -4.20
N ALA A 351 8.55 -12.54 -2.96
CA ALA A 351 7.29 -12.73 -2.23
C ALA A 351 6.65 -11.39 -1.87
N PRO A 352 5.90 -10.76 -2.79
CA PRO A 352 5.21 -9.51 -2.55
C PRO A 352 3.84 -9.74 -1.92
N TYR A 353 3.50 -8.87 -0.95
CA TYR A 353 2.24 -8.87 -0.21
C TYR A 353 1.83 -7.44 0.13
N ASP A 354 0.53 -7.21 0.32
CA ASP A 354 0.08 -6.00 0.99
C ASP A 354 0.53 -6.02 2.44
N ALA A 355 1.09 -4.90 2.90
CA ALA A 355 1.61 -4.79 4.26
C ALA A 355 0.49 -4.95 5.31
N GLU A 356 -0.70 -4.44 5.02
CA GLU A 356 -1.87 -4.44 5.89
C GLU A 356 -2.41 -5.86 6.14
N LEU A 357 -2.03 -6.82 5.29
CA LEU A 357 -2.30 -8.21 5.56
C LEU A 357 -1.66 -8.66 6.87
N PHE A 358 -0.43 -8.21 7.15
CA PHE A 358 0.33 -8.57 8.35
C PHE A 358 0.03 -7.63 9.51
N GLY A 359 -0.97 -7.99 10.30
CA GLY A 359 -1.40 -7.28 11.49
C GLY A 359 -2.86 -6.86 11.46
N HIS A 360 -3.37 -6.32 10.34
CA HIS A 360 -4.76 -5.92 10.22
C HIS A 360 -5.65 -7.10 9.79
N TRP A 361 -5.44 -7.66 8.60
CA TRP A 361 -6.23 -8.80 8.11
C TRP A 361 -5.84 -10.13 8.77
N TRP A 362 -4.55 -10.33 9.01
CA TRP A 362 -3.97 -11.45 9.75
C TRP A 362 -3.21 -10.91 10.95
N PHE A 363 -3.86 -10.91 12.09
CA PHE A 363 -3.33 -10.27 13.30
C PHE A 363 -1.95 -10.80 13.73
N GLU A 364 -1.70 -12.09 13.56
CA GLU A 364 -0.42 -12.74 13.88
C GLU A 364 0.63 -12.58 12.78
N GLY A 365 0.30 -11.85 11.72
CA GLY A 365 1.21 -11.59 10.61
C GLY A 365 2.57 -11.00 11.00
N PRO A 366 2.66 -10.01 11.89
CA PRO A 366 3.95 -9.48 12.35
C PRO A 366 4.83 -10.52 13.06
N GLU A 367 4.25 -11.45 13.81
CA GLU A 367 4.95 -12.56 14.45
C GLU A 367 5.42 -13.60 13.43
N PHE A 368 4.63 -13.85 12.41
CA PHE A 368 5.05 -14.70 11.30
C PHE A 368 6.25 -14.09 10.55
N LEU A 369 6.22 -12.80 10.24
CA LEU A 369 7.36 -12.09 9.63
C LEU A 369 8.60 -12.15 10.53
N ASP A 370 8.42 -11.95 11.84
CA ASP A 370 9.50 -12.08 12.83
C ASP A 370 10.15 -13.47 12.78
N GLY A 371 9.33 -14.52 12.79
CA GLY A 371 9.81 -15.89 12.71
C GLY A 371 10.52 -16.19 11.40
N VAL A 372 10.01 -15.70 10.26
CA VAL A 372 10.64 -15.87 8.95
C VAL A 372 12.02 -15.22 8.93
N MET A 373 12.17 -13.97 9.37
CA MET A 373 13.45 -13.27 9.37
C MET A 373 14.47 -13.91 10.33
N ARG A 374 14.03 -14.35 11.51
CA ARG A 374 14.93 -14.96 12.51
C ARG A 374 15.41 -16.35 12.14
N GLN A 375 14.65 -17.08 11.31
CA GLN A 375 14.95 -18.49 11.04
C GLN A 375 15.45 -18.74 9.61
N ALA A 376 15.39 -17.79 8.70
CA ALA A 376 15.72 -17.97 7.28
C ALA A 376 17.10 -18.59 7.07
N SER A 377 18.14 -18.13 7.80
CA SER A 377 19.52 -18.66 7.70
C SER A 377 19.61 -20.15 8.03
N ARG A 378 18.81 -20.64 9.00
CA ARG A 378 18.77 -22.07 9.37
C ARG A 378 18.29 -22.97 8.22
N PHE A 379 17.60 -22.39 7.23
CA PHE A 379 17.16 -23.09 6.02
C PHE A 379 18.07 -22.84 4.81
N GLY A 380 19.20 -22.13 5.01
CA GLY A 380 20.10 -21.72 3.93
C GLY A 380 19.49 -20.66 3.02
N ILE A 381 18.55 -19.87 3.53
CA ILE A 381 17.87 -18.80 2.81
C ILE A 381 18.40 -17.46 3.29
N GLU A 382 18.86 -16.64 2.37
CA GLU A 382 19.33 -15.28 2.66
C GLU A 382 18.21 -14.26 2.42
N PRO A 383 17.76 -13.51 3.44
CA PRO A 383 16.85 -12.38 3.22
C PRO A 383 17.53 -11.29 2.40
N GLN A 384 16.85 -10.79 1.35
CA GLN A 384 17.38 -9.76 0.46
C GLN A 384 16.36 -8.66 0.17
N THR A 385 16.85 -7.47 -0.17
CA THR A 385 16.06 -6.44 -0.81
C THR A 385 15.96 -6.74 -2.32
N LEU A 386 15.03 -6.11 -3.04
CA LEU A 386 14.98 -6.24 -4.50
C LEU A 386 16.23 -5.69 -5.17
N SER A 387 16.73 -4.54 -4.72
CA SER A 387 17.99 -3.99 -5.22
C SER A 387 19.16 -4.93 -4.95
N GLY A 388 19.25 -5.52 -3.75
CA GLY A 388 20.27 -6.52 -3.43
C GLY A 388 20.18 -7.78 -4.30
N ALA A 389 18.95 -8.23 -4.59
CA ALA A 389 18.69 -9.39 -5.44
C ALA A 389 18.89 -9.10 -6.95
N SER A 390 18.85 -7.83 -7.37
CA SER A 390 19.05 -7.43 -8.78
C SER A 390 20.39 -7.87 -9.32
N GLY A 391 21.45 -7.70 -8.53
CA GLY A 391 22.83 -7.97 -8.91
C GLY A 391 23.20 -7.27 -10.23
N ASP A 392 24.31 -6.57 -10.27
CA ASP A 392 24.85 -6.03 -11.51
C ASP A 392 25.39 -7.19 -12.37
N SER A 393 24.49 -7.92 -13.04
CA SER A 393 24.93 -8.98 -13.94
C SER A 393 24.87 -8.51 -15.40
N PRO A 394 26.01 -8.38 -16.06
CA PRO A 394 26.05 -8.15 -17.50
C PRO A 394 25.42 -9.31 -18.31
N GLN A 395 25.16 -10.44 -17.68
CA GLN A 395 24.57 -11.66 -18.27
C GLN A 395 23.09 -11.83 -17.94
N ALA A 396 22.37 -10.77 -17.54
CA ALA A 396 20.92 -10.86 -17.33
C ALA A 396 20.21 -11.23 -18.64
N TRP A 397 19.29 -12.18 -18.56
CA TRP A 397 18.45 -12.56 -19.70
C TRP A 397 17.56 -11.40 -20.12
N VAL A 398 17.64 -11.00 -21.40
CA VAL A 398 16.78 -9.95 -21.93
C VAL A 398 15.48 -10.57 -22.40
N SER A 399 14.37 -10.08 -21.87
CA SER A 399 13.01 -10.53 -22.20
C SER A 399 12.05 -9.35 -22.05
N GLN A 400 11.14 -9.18 -22.99
CA GLN A 400 10.01 -8.27 -22.84
C GLN A 400 8.95 -8.95 -21.99
N PRO A 401 8.66 -8.50 -20.77
CA PRO A 401 7.57 -9.06 -19.98
C PRO A 401 6.22 -8.86 -20.68
N ALA A 402 5.35 -9.86 -20.59
CA ALA A 402 4.01 -9.77 -21.11
C ALA A 402 3.10 -8.91 -20.22
N GLU A 403 2.02 -8.39 -20.78
CA GLU A 403 0.98 -7.70 -20.00
C GLU A 403 0.46 -8.60 -18.89
N SER A 404 0.36 -8.06 -17.68
CA SER A 404 0.00 -8.82 -16.49
C SER A 404 -0.50 -7.91 -15.37
N SER A 405 -1.22 -8.50 -14.42
CA SER A 405 -1.51 -7.92 -13.11
C SER A 405 -1.75 -9.05 -12.10
N TRP A 406 -1.73 -8.76 -10.81
CA TRP A 406 -2.09 -9.74 -9.79
C TRP A 406 -3.60 -9.76 -9.47
N GLY A 407 -4.39 -8.93 -10.17
CA GLY A 407 -5.84 -8.94 -10.09
C GLY A 407 -6.44 -10.28 -10.49
N ALA A 408 -7.72 -10.47 -10.20
CA ALA A 408 -8.44 -11.72 -10.47
C ALA A 408 -8.27 -12.16 -11.94
N GLY A 409 -7.82 -13.40 -12.13
CA GLY A 409 -7.54 -13.96 -13.46
C GLY A 409 -6.23 -13.47 -14.10
N GLY A 410 -5.41 -12.69 -13.39
CA GLY A 410 -4.14 -12.19 -13.91
C GLY A 410 -4.27 -11.00 -14.87
N HIS A 411 -5.43 -10.38 -14.92
CA HIS A 411 -5.76 -9.29 -15.84
C HIS A 411 -6.41 -8.11 -15.11
N LEU A 412 -6.70 -7.03 -15.86
CA LEU A 412 -7.29 -5.81 -15.32
C LEU A 412 -8.82 -5.87 -15.11
N GLY A 413 -9.42 -7.07 -15.12
CA GLY A 413 -10.86 -7.27 -15.05
C GLY A 413 -11.55 -6.77 -13.78
N VAL A 414 -10.80 -6.51 -12.71
CA VAL A 414 -11.33 -5.86 -11.49
C VAL A 414 -11.63 -4.40 -11.77
N TRP A 415 -10.72 -3.70 -12.45
CA TRP A 415 -10.77 -2.26 -12.74
C TRP A 415 -11.48 -1.92 -14.06
N LEU A 416 -11.75 -2.94 -14.87
CA LEU A 416 -12.51 -2.85 -16.14
C LEU A 416 -13.79 -3.72 -16.07
N HIS A 417 -14.43 -3.76 -14.91
CA HIS A 417 -15.65 -4.54 -14.69
C HIS A 417 -16.90 -3.74 -15.11
N PRO A 418 -17.99 -4.41 -15.57
CA PRO A 418 -19.24 -3.71 -15.88
C PRO A 418 -19.76 -2.79 -14.76
N SER A 419 -19.54 -3.13 -13.47
CA SER A 419 -19.96 -2.29 -12.33
C SER A 419 -19.22 -0.95 -12.23
N ASN A 420 -18.07 -0.78 -12.90
CA ASN A 420 -17.25 0.43 -12.87
C ASN A 420 -16.85 0.91 -14.29
N ALA A 421 -17.51 0.38 -15.32
CA ALA A 421 -17.17 0.66 -16.72
C ALA A 421 -17.36 2.13 -17.13
N ASP A 422 -18.17 2.86 -16.39
CA ASP A 422 -18.42 4.30 -16.58
C ASP A 422 -17.22 5.18 -16.22
N LEU A 423 -16.30 4.68 -15.37
CA LEU A 423 -15.20 5.49 -14.85
C LEU A 423 -14.10 5.77 -15.88
N GLN A 424 -13.64 4.76 -16.60
CA GLN A 424 -12.48 4.90 -17.50
C GLN A 424 -12.68 5.94 -18.63
N PRO A 425 -13.82 6.00 -19.34
CA PRO A 425 -14.06 7.03 -20.34
C PRO A 425 -14.04 8.45 -19.74
N ARG A 426 -14.59 8.62 -18.54
CA ARG A 426 -14.64 9.92 -17.83
C ARG A 426 -13.25 10.36 -17.39
N LEU A 427 -12.47 9.46 -16.78
CA LEU A 427 -11.10 9.72 -16.36
C LEU A 427 -10.20 10.09 -17.54
N ARG A 428 -10.34 9.38 -18.67
CA ARG A 428 -9.62 9.69 -19.90
C ARG A 428 -10.00 11.06 -20.46
N SER A 429 -11.30 11.37 -20.51
CA SER A 429 -11.77 12.69 -20.98
C SER A 429 -11.21 13.82 -20.11
N ALA A 430 -11.19 13.63 -18.78
CA ALA A 430 -10.62 14.59 -17.84
C ALA A 430 -9.09 14.74 -18.04
N GLY A 431 -8.36 13.65 -18.26
CA GLY A 431 -6.92 13.67 -18.53
C GLY A 431 -6.58 14.48 -19.81
N LEU A 432 -7.31 14.24 -20.89
CA LEU A 432 -7.13 15.00 -22.12
C LEU A 432 -7.48 16.50 -21.94
N LYS A 433 -8.53 16.81 -21.18
CA LYS A 433 -8.90 18.20 -20.84
C LYS A 433 -7.84 18.87 -19.99
N MET A 434 -7.17 18.13 -19.08
CA MET A 434 -6.12 18.68 -18.22
C MET A 434 -4.94 19.25 -19.02
N VAL A 435 -4.64 18.71 -20.19
CA VAL A 435 -3.63 19.28 -21.11
C VAL A 435 -3.98 20.72 -21.49
N SER A 436 -5.23 20.97 -21.88
CA SER A 436 -5.71 22.31 -22.21
C SER A 436 -5.71 23.25 -21.00
N VAL A 437 -6.08 22.74 -19.83
CA VAL A 437 -6.05 23.49 -18.56
C VAL A 437 -4.62 23.89 -18.19
N ALA A 438 -3.67 22.96 -18.27
CA ALA A 438 -2.26 23.23 -17.98
C ALA A 438 -1.69 24.26 -18.97
N ARG A 439 -1.95 24.11 -20.27
CA ARG A 439 -1.52 25.04 -21.32
C ARG A 439 -2.03 26.45 -21.05
N ALA A 440 -3.34 26.62 -20.82
CA ALA A 440 -3.93 27.93 -20.56
C ALA A 440 -3.31 28.63 -19.33
N ALA A 441 -3.13 27.87 -18.24
CA ALA A 441 -2.56 28.40 -17.00
C ALA A 441 -1.07 28.77 -17.16
N ILE A 442 -0.26 27.96 -17.84
CA ILE A 442 1.16 28.23 -18.11
C ILE A 442 1.29 29.48 -19.00
N THR A 443 0.51 29.56 -20.09
CA THR A 443 0.51 30.74 -20.98
C THR A 443 0.17 32.03 -20.22
N ALA A 444 -0.84 31.99 -19.33
CA ALA A 444 -1.20 33.14 -18.50
C ALA A 444 -0.09 33.54 -17.51
N LEU A 445 0.60 32.57 -16.92
CA LEU A 445 1.73 32.82 -16.03
C LEU A 445 2.92 33.46 -16.77
N GLU A 446 3.26 32.96 -17.96
CA GLU A 446 4.39 33.41 -18.77
C GLU A 446 4.13 34.80 -19.40
N SER A 447 2.88 35.12 -19.75
CA SER A 447 2.51 36.44 -20.30
C SER A 447 2.46 37.56 -19.25
N GLY A 448 2.61 37.23 -17.96
CA GLY A 448 2.49 38.22 -16.89
C GLY A 448 1.05 38.70 -16.65
N ASP A 449 0.05 37.93 -17.05
CA ASP A 449 -1.36 38.21 -16.79
C ASP A 449 -1.57 38.40 -15.27
N PRO A 450 -2.19 39.51 -14.81
CA PRO A 450 -2.50 39.72 -13.40
C PRO A 450 -3.32 38.61 -12.76
N GLY A 451 -4.11 37.88 -13.55
CA GLY A 451 -4.85 36.68 -13.14
C GLY A 451 -4.04 35.39 -13.19
N GLY A 452 -2.86 35.38 -13.82
CA GLY A 452 -2.08 34.16 -14.11
C GLY A 452 -1.74 33.35 -12.88
N SER A 453 -1.34 33.98 -11.78
CA SER A 453 -1.05 33.28 -10.52
C SER A 453 -2.27 32.53 -9.97
N ARG A 454 -3.46 33.12 -10.05
CA ARG A 454 -4.73 32.51 -9.64
C ARG A 454 -5.10 31.34 -10.55
N LEU A 455 -5.01 31.52 -11.87
CA LEU A 455 -5.26 30.47 -12.85
C LEU A 455 -4.31 29.28 -12.63
N GLY A 456 -3.02 29.56 -12.39
CA GLY A 456 -2.04 28.54 -12.04
C GLY A 456 -2.39 27.76 -10.77
N GLY A 457 -2.89 28.45 -9.72
CA GLY A 457 -3.37 27.81 -8.50
C GLY A 457 -4.56 26.87 -8.76
N TRP A 458 -5.55 27.34 -9.51
CA TRP A 458 -6.72 26.51 -9.87
C TRP A 458 -6.35 25.33 -10.76
N ALA A 459 -5.43 25.51 -11.71
CA ALA A 459 -4.97 24.43 -12.59
C ALA A 459 -4.20 23.35 -11.80
N ARG A 460 -3.35 23.73 -10.82
CA ARG A 460 -2.68 22.75 -9.95
C ARG A 460 -3.68 22.00 -9.09
N GLN A 461 -4.70 22.68 -8.55
CA GLN A 461 -5.76 22.00 -7.81
C GLN A 461 -6.55 21.06 -8.72
N ALA A 462 -6.90 21.47 -9.96
CA ALA A 462 -7.53 20.59 -10.93
C ALA A 462 -6.69 19.33 -11.21
N GLY A 463 -5.38 19.50 -11.41
CA GLY A 463 -4.46 18.37 -11.56
C GLY A 463 -4.46 17.43 -10.34
N ARG A 464 -4.47 17.98 -9.12
CA ARG A 464 -4.57 17.20 -7.88
C ARG A 464 -5.85 16.37 -7.82
N GLU A 465 -7.00 16.98 -8.13
CA GLU A 465 -8.29 16.30 -8.15
C GLU A 465 -8.33 15.17 -9.21
N LEU A 466 -7.79 15.43 -10.39
CA LEU A 466 -7.68 14.41 -11.44
C LEU A 466 -6.85 13.22 -11.00
N LEU A 467 -5.66 13.46 -10.43
CA LEU A 467 -4.79 12.38 -9.97
C LEU A 467 -5.46 11.53 -8.90
N LEU A 468 -6.18 12.15 -7.95
CA LEU A 468 -6.92 11.43 -6.91
C LEU A 468 -8.14 10.67 -7.45
N ALA A 469 -8.81 11.20 -8.49
CA ALA A 469 -9.88 10.47 -9.19
C ALA A 469 -9.39 9.20 -9.88
N GLN A 470 -8.12 9.17 -10.31
CA GLN A 470 -7.49 8.05 -11.03
C GLN A 470 -7.04 6.89 -10.11
N ALA A 471 -7.18 7.01 -8.78
CA ALA A 471 -6.78 5.96 -7.84
C ALA A 471 -7.49 4.64 -8.15
N SER A 472 -6.74 3.53 -8.13
CA SER A 472 -7.27 2.18 -8.40
C SER A 472 -8.25 1.69 -7.34
N ASP A 473 -8.23 2.30 -6.17
CA ASP A 473 -9.10 1.98 -5.03
C ASP A 473 -10.59 2.15 -5.39
N TRP A 474 -10.93 3.20 -6.13
CA TRP A 474 -12.34 3.49 -6.42
C TRP A 474 -13.00 2.38 -7.24
N PRO A 475 -12.49 1.98 -8.42
CA PRO A 475 -13.06 0.87 -9.17
C PRO A 475 -12.95 -0.47 -8.41
N PHE A 476 -11.92 -0.66 -7.57
CA PHE A 476 -11.79 -1.85 -6.73
C PHE A 476 -12.92 -1.94 -5.70
N LEU A 477 -13.16 -0.89 -4.89
CA LEU A 477 -14.20 -0.86 -3.87
C LEU A 477 -15.60 -1.00 -4.48
N ILE A 478 -15.84 -0.38 -5.64
CA ILE A 478 -17.09 -0.52 -6.41
C ILE A 478 -17.26 -1.99 -6.84
N ARG A 479 -16.22 -2.63 -7.34
CA ARG A 479 -16.28 -4.03 -7.79
C ARG A 479 -16.50 -5.00 -6.63
N MET A 480 -15.89 -4.74 -5.47
CA MET A 480 -16.02 -5.60 -4.28
C MET A 480 -17.31 -5.36 -3.49
N GLY A 481 -17.94 -4.20 -3.65
CA GLY A 481 -19.18 -3.84 -2.95
C GLY A 481 -19.00 -3.52 -1.46
N THR A 482 -17.76 -3.46 -0.95
CA THR A 482 -17.49 -3.26 0.49
C THR A 482 -17.69 -1.83 0.96
N ALA A 483 -17.41 -0.85 0.10
CA ALA A 483 -17.61 0.58 0.34
C ALA A 483 -18.00 1.32 -0.95
N GLU A 484 -18.87 0.71 -1.78
CA GLU A 484 -19.23 1.23 -3.11
C GLU A 484 -19.75 2.67 -3.05
N GLY A 485 -20.68 2.95 -2.15
CA GLY A 485 -21.26 4.30 -2.02
C GLY A 485 -20.23 5.37 -1.67
N TYR A 486 -19.24 5.04 -0.83
CA TYR A 486 -18.12 5.94 -0.54
C TYR A 486 -17.24 6.14 -1.76
N ALA A 487 -16.80 5.07 -2.41
CA ALA A 487 -15.94 5.14 -3.59
C ALA A 487 -16.57 5.98 -4.72
N ARG A 488 -17.87 5.78 -4.98
CA ARG A 488 -18.59 6.58 -5.99
C ARG A 488 -18.65 8.06 -5.61
N ARG A 489 -18.95 8.38 -4.34
CA ARG A 489 -18.94 9.79 -3.87
C ARG A 489 -17.56 10.42 -3.98
N ARG A 490 -16.48 9.67 -3.70
CA ARG A 490 -15.11 10.18 -3.79
C ARG A 490 -14.73 10.49 -5.24
N VAL A 491 -14.86 9.51 -6.14
CA VAL A 491 -14.49 9.73 -7.56
C VAL A 491 -15.35 10.82 -8.19
N GLU A 492 -16.65 10.86 -7.89
CA GLU A 492 -17.55 11.89 -8.38
C GLU A 492 -17.17 13.28 -7.85
N GLY A 493 -16.89 13.39 -6.55
CA GLY A 493 -16.44 14.64 -5.93
C GLY A 493 -15.14 15.17 -6.54
N HIS A 494 -14.16 14.29 -6.76
CA HIS A 494 -12.91 14.67 -7.42
C HIS A 494 -13.13 15.09 -8.89
N LEU A 495 -13.93 14.35 -9.67
CA LEU A 495 -14.22 14.71 -11.05
C LEU A 495 -15.04 16.01 -11.16
N GLN A 496 -16.00 16.24 -10.27
CA GLN A 496 -16.77 17.47 -10.24
C GLN A 496 -15.87 18.68 -9.90
N ALA A 497 -15.02 18.54 -8.88
CA ALA A 497 -14.04 19.56 -8.51
C ALA A 497 -13.08 19.88 -9.68
N PHE A 498 -12.58 18.85 -10.35
CA PHE A 498 -11.78 19.00 -11.57
C PHE A 498 -12.51 19.80 -12.66
N GLU A 499 -13.76 19.43 -12.96
CA GLU A 499 -14.55 20.09 -14.01
C GLU A 499 -14.81 21.57 -13.70
N ASP A 500 -15.13 21.90 -12.46
CA ASP A 500 -15.41 23.28 -12.04
C ASP A 500 -14.15 24.16 -12.13
N LEU A 501 -13.01 23.62 -11.68
CA LEU A 501 -11.72 24.29 -11.79
C LEU A 501 -11.27 24.43 -13.25
N ALA A 502 -11.45 23.38 -14.07
CA ALA A 502 -11.11 23.41 -15.48
C ALA A 502 -11.90 24.45 -16.25
N LYS A 503 -13.22 24.53 -16.03
CA LYS A 503 -14.08 25.57 -16.64
C LYS A 503 -13.61 26.98 -16.29
N ALA A 504 -13.24 27.19 -15.02
CA ALA A 504 -12.77 28.50 -14.58
C ALA A 504 -11.42 28.90 -15.22
N VAL A 505 -10.47 27.95 -15.31
CA VAL A 505 -9.18 28.18 -15.97
C VAL A 505 -9.34 28.44 -17.46
N LEU A 506 -10.27 27.74 -18.12
CA LEU A 506 -10.53 27.86 -19.57
C LEU A 506 -11.46 29.06 -19.93
N GLY A 507 -11.87 29.87 -18.93
CA GLY A 507 -12.65 31.08 -19.17
C GLY A 507 -14.10 30.82 -19.64
N VAL A 508 -14.70 29.69 -19.24
CA VAL A 508 -16.10 29.41 -19.54
C VAL A 508 -17.00 30.42 -18.81
N GLU A 509 -17.90 31.10 -19.53
CA GLU A 509 -18.76 32.15 -19.00
C GLU A 509 -19.59 31.63 -17.79
N GLY A 510 -19.62 32.37 -16.67
CA GLY A 510 -20.31 31.98 -15.46
C GLY A 510 -19.57 30.98 -14.56
N ALA A 511 -18.44 30.46 -15.01
CA ALA A 511 -17.59 29.55 -14.21
C ALA A 511 -16.62 30.35 -13.34
N THR A 512 -17.08 30.79 -12.18
CA THR A 512 -16.15 31.24 -11.12
C THR A 512 -16.17 30.16 -10.05
N PRO A 513 -15.04 29.48 -9.76
CA PRO A 513 -14.98 28.66 -8.56
C PRO A 513 -15.34 29.60 -7.42
N LEU A 514 -16.22 29.19 -6.53
CA LEU A 514 -16.72 30.00 -5.43
C LEU A 514 -15.56 30.51 -4.57
N CYS A 515 -14.88 31.55 -5.05
CA CYS A 515 -13.85 32.29 -4.34
C CYS A 515 -14.52 33.08 -3.22
N GLY A 516 -14.18 32.80 -1.98
CA GLY A 516 -14.60 33.56 -0.81
C GLY A 516 -15.39 32.79 0.23
N ARG A 517 -15.74 31.53 -0.01
CA ARG A 517 -16.04 30.57 1.04
C ARG A 517 -14.84 29.63 1.17
N GLU A 518 -14.49 29.23 2.37
CA GLU A 518 -13.54 28.16 2.66
C GLU A 518 -14.10 26.83 2.08
N ILE A 519 -13.97 26.68 0.77
CA ILE A 519 -14.34 25.41 0.12
C ILE A 519 -13.15 24.50 0.30
N SER A 520 -13.31 23.51 1.16
CA SER A 520 -12.39 22.39 1.27
C SER A 520 -12.60 21.49 0.05
N TRP A 521 -11.62 21.46 -0.87
CA TRP A 521 -11.64 20.52 -1.97
C TRP A 521 -11.35 19.10 -1.47
N PRO A 522 -11.94 18.05 -2.10
CA PRO A 522 -11.70 16.66 -1.69
C PRO A 522 -10.22 16.26 -1.64
N GLY A 523 -9.38 16.89 -2.47
CA GLY A 523 -7.95 16.65 -2.53
C GLY A 523 -7.09 17.58 -1.67
N ASP A 524 -7.67 18.47 -0.89
CA ASP A 524 -6.91 19.40 -0.07
C ASP A 524 -5.96 18.69 0.90
N GLY A 525 -4.73 19.21 1.00
CA GLY A 525 -3.65 18.59 1.77
C GLY A 525 -2.85 17.53 1.00
N PHE A 526 -3.34 17.02 -0.14
CA PHE A 526 -2.53 16.17 -1.02
C PHE A 526 -1.49 17.01 -1.78
N PRO A 527 -0.30 16.46 -2.08
CA PRO A 527 0.76 17.18 -2.78
C PRO A 527 0.34 17.78 -4.14
N GLU A 528 0.85 18.96 -4.47
CA GLU A 528 0.55 19.64 -5.72
C GLU A 528 1.38 19.10 -6.89
N PRO A 529 0.76 18.83 -8.05
CA PRO A 529 1.49 18.52 -9.28
C PRO A 529 2.09 19.76 -9.93
N ASP A 530 3.06 19.55 -10.81
CA ASP A 530 3.59 20.56 -11.71
C ASP A 530 2.82 20.51 -13.04
N LEU A 531 2.35 21.65 -13.52
CA LEU A 531 1.56 21.75 -14.75
C LEU A 531 2.36 21.36 -16.00
N ASN A 532 3.69 21.54 -15.98
CA ASN A 532 4.58 21.14 -17.08
C ASN A 532 4.62 19.62 -17.33
N TRP A 533 4.05 18.82 -16.45
CA TRP A 533 3.95 17.37 -16.68
C TRP A 533 2.85 16.99 -17.68
N TRP A 534 1.83 17.83 -17.82
CA TRP A 534 0.78 17.65 -18.85
C TRP A 534 1.09 18.35 -20.15
N TRP A 535 1.75 19.51 -20.09
CA TRP A 535 2.08 20.31 -21.27
C TRP A 535 3.38 21.07 -21.07
N SER A 536 4.26 21.08 -22.10
CA SER A 536 5.43 21.94 -22.17
C SER A 536 5.48 22.64 -23.53
N ALA A 537 6.03 23.85 -23.58
CA ALA A 537 6.13 24.64 -24.81
C ALA A 537 6.93 23.98 -25.94
N GLY A 538 7.67 22.88 -25.63
CA GLY A 538 8.40 22.06 -26.60
C GLY A 538 7.63 20.83 -27.12
N ASP A 539 6.50 20.49 -26.50
CA ASP A 539 5.61 19.45 -27.03
C ASP A 539 4.81 20.07 -28.18
N GLY A 540 5.29 19.90 -29.42
CA GLY A 540 4.51 20.28 -30.59
C GLY A 540 3.12 19.65 -30.55
N ASP A 541 2.14 20.25 -31.23
CA ASP A 541 0.77 19.73 -31.37
C ASP A 541 0.84 18.25 -31.85
N LEU A 542 0.79 17.27 -30.88
CA LEU A 542 0.68 15.83 -31.14
C LEU A 542 -0.78 15.45 -31.38
#